data_147b965004f8292054c462f769be8d3f
#
_entry.id   147b965004f8292054c462f769be8d3f
#
_cell.length_a   1.000
_cell.length_b   1.000
_cell.length_c   1.000
_cell.angle_alpha   90.00
_cell.angle_beta   90.00
_cell.angle_gamma   90.00
#
_symmetry.space_group_name_H-M   'P 1'
#
loop_
_entity.id
_entity.type
_entity.pdbx_description
1 polymer ?
#
loop_
_entity_poly.entity_id
_entity_poly.type
_entity_poly.pdbx_seq_one_letter_code
_entity_poly.pdbx_strand_id
1 'polypeptide(L)'
;MRCLAVCQTELAIRMLDEVLLPNFEIQFLVEGKPLAKRLHDSGLNVSAGDPRRTDTYVKADLTPGTCVVVEDDGRHSLKRILEAIWDAGATLVYVLGVGASHTQKREEELKALFPELNYLSLAELFGGPLLTEFSRSLTRLRVQQYQRFFSDADKIVILLHNDPDPDAMASGLALRTVLRRTRQTAVIAALQGVTRPENLRMMNLLDIQIEIITPADLAHFDRVAMVDVQPHYFSGAIDRVDLVVDHHPEQSGYTAVYKDIRADYGSTSTIFTEHLRAVDVNISERIATAMLYAIKSDTLFFNRHANRVDIEAFSYLYPLADAAMIRKMEGAEITPERLDAVIAARQRGRIEEKVFCSFLGDVAREDFIPYVADFYLQLEDIQWTIVFGIVHDSLVMSVRNLGYSRNAGEFVRKYFNAIGSAGGHRAMAKAVVPLRAFRTKFGNLQPEELTDKVLSLALDFLHEHQHPERKLVKA
;
A
#
# COMPACT_ATOMS: atom_id res chain seq x y z
N MET A 1 7.49 -23.57 29.84
CA MET A 1 8.58 -22.67 30.27
C MET A 1 8.20 -22.06 31.59
N ARG A 2 9.14 -21.94 32.56
CA ARG A 2 8.84 -21.39 33.89
C ARG A 2 9.00 -19.87 33.87
N CYS A 3 8.07 -19.18 34.57
CA CYS A 3 8.07 -17.71 34.75
C CYS A 3 7.95 -17.34 36.20
N LEU A 4 8.84 -16.47 36.68
CA LEU A 4 8.73 -15.85 38.00
C LEU A 4 8.32 -14.39 37.85
N ALA A 5 7.13 -14.04 38.29
CA ALA A 5 6.60 -12.68 38.21
C ALA A 5 6.72 -11.96 39.55
N VAL A 6 7.55 -10.93 39.64
CA VAL A 6 7.75 -10.09 40.83
C VAL A 6 6.82 -8.90 40.71
N CYS A 7 5.68 -8.98 41.37
CA CYS A 7 4.60 -7.98 41.27
C CYS A 7 4.18 -7.44 42.63
N GLN A 8 3.73 -6.19 42.62
CA GLN A 8 3.26 -5.48 43.81
C GLN A 8 1.79 -5.09 43.70
N THR A 9 1.24 -5.05 42.50
CA THR A 9 -0.16 -4.71 42.27
C THR A 9 -0.98 -5.92 41.84
N GLU A 10 -2.22 -5.99 42.33
CA GLU A 10 -3.15 -7.06 41.95
C GLU A 10 -3.50 -7.00 40.45
N LEU A 11 -3.49 -5.80 39.85
CA LEU A 11 -3.75 -5.62 38.42
C LEU A 11 -2.68 -6.31 37.59
N ALA A 12 -1.39 -6.05 37.85
CA ALA A 12 -0.30 -6.68 37.11
C ALA A 12 -0.31 -8.21 37.30
N ILE A 13 -0.61 -8.70 38.49
CA ILE A 13 -0.70 -10.14 38.77
C ILE A 13 -1.79 -10.80 37.92
N ARG A 14 -3.02 -10.28 37.96
CA ARG A 14 -4.15 -10.86 37.20
C ARG A 14 -3.93 -10.78 35.71
N MET A 15 -3.39 -9.67 35.24
CA MET A 15 -3.08 -9.49 33.83
C MET A 15 -2.03 -10.50 33.36
N LEU A 16 -0.93 -10.66 34.07
CA LEU A 16 0.13 -11.63 33.73
C LEU A 16 -0.37 -13.07 33.84
N ASP A 17 -1.20 -13.39 34.82
CA ASP A 17 -1.84 -14.69 34.96
C ASP A 17 -2.66 -15.03 33.72
N GLU A 18 -3.56 -14.15 33.29
CA GLU A 18 -4.45 -14.37 32.18
C GLU A 18 -3.67 -14.48 30.83
N VAL A 19 -2.62 -13.67 30.64
CA VAL A 19 -1.85 -13.63 29.39
C VAL A 19 -0.84 -14.76 29.30
N LEU A 20 -0.15 -15.12 30.38
CA LEU A 20 0.97 -16.05 30.35
C LEU A 20 0.59 -17.49 30.69
N LEU A 21 -0.44 -17.70 31.53
CA LEU A 21 -0.84 -19.03 32.01
C LEU A 21 -1.02 -20.09 30.91
N PRO A 22 -1.58 -19.78 29.72
CA PRO A 22 -1.73 -20.77 28.65
C PRO A 22 -0.41 -21.38 28.16
N ASN A 23 0.73 -20.67 28.35
CA ASN A 23 2.02 -21.03 27.76
C ASN A 23 3.15 -21.20 28.78
N PHE A 24 2.95 -20.73 30.02
CA PHE A 24 3.98 -20.70 31.06
C PHE A 24 3.46 -21.27 32.37
N GLU A 25 4.35 -21.96 33.12
CA GLU A 25 4.16 -22.23 34.51
C GLU A 25 4.59 -20.99 35.32
N ILE A 26 3.61 -20.26 35.91
CA ILE A 26 3.86 -18.98 36.55
C ILE A 26 3.88 -19.14 38.05
N GLN A 27 4.87 -18.52 38.68
CA GLN A 27 4.93 -18.27 40.13
C GLN A 27 5.01 -16.76 40.36
N PHE A 28 4.13 -16.23 41.24
CA PHE A 28 4.18 -14.85 41.64
C PHE A 28 4.96 -14.67 42.93
N LEU A 29 5.79 -13.62 42.99
CA LEU A 29 6.48 -13.17 44.18
C LEU A 29 5.95 -11.79 44.57
N VAL A 30 5.40 -11.65 45.78
CA VAL A 30 4.89 -10.40 46.33
C VAL A 30 5.53 -10.07 47.68
N GLU A 31 5.68 -8.79 48.00
CA GLU A 31 6.33 -8.37 49.24
C GLU A 31 5.43 -8.63 50.49
N GLY A 32 4.11 -8.45 50.34
CA GLY A 32 3.17 -8.51 51.43
C GLY A 32 2.55 -9.88 51.70
N LYS A 33 2.73 -10.44 52.93
CA LYS A 33 2.07 -11.70 53.35
C LYS A 33 0.52 -11.66 53.23
N PRO A 34 -0.19 -10.56 53.57
CA PRO A 34 -1.64 -10.49 53.43
C PRO A 34 -2.09 -10.59 51.94
N LEU A 35 -1.37 -9.95 51.04
CA LEU A 35 -1.62 -10.03 49.57
C LEU A 35 -1.37 -11.45 49.07
N ALA A 36 -0.23 -12.03 49.43
CA ALA A 36 0.12 -13.39 49.03
C ALA A 36 -0.95 -14.40 49.46
N LYS A 37 -1.44 -14.31 50.70
CA LYS A 37 -2.50 -15.20 51.23
C LYS A 37 -3.80 -15.05 50.41
N ARG A 38 -4.26 -13.82 50.21
CA ARG A 38 -5.50 -13.56 49.45
C ARG A 38 -5.42 -14.09 48.01
N LEU A 39 -4.29 -13.92 47.35
CA LEU A 39 -4.08 -14.41 45.97
C LEU A 39 -3.96 -15.94 45.92
N HIS A 40 -3.28 -16.52 46.91
CA HIS A 40 -3.21 -17.98 47.04
C HIS A 40 -4.61 -18.58 47.30
N ASP A 41 -5.43 -17.95 48.16
CA ASP A 41 -6.81 -18.39 48.41
C ASP A 41 -7.69 -18.27 47.12
N SER A 42 -7.30 -17.46 46.13
CA SER A 42 -7.94 -17.36 44.80
C SER A 42 -7.37 -18.34 43.76
N GLY A 43 -6.49 -19.25 44.15
CA GLY A 43 -5.96 -20.31 43.29
C GLY A 43 -4.67 -19.98 42.56
N LEU A 44 -4.05 -18.82 42.79
CA LEU A 44 -2.80 -18.44 42.18
C LEU A 44 -1.58 -19.04 42.89
N ASN A 45 -0.53 -19.39 42.15
CA ASN A 45 0.74 -19.84 42.72
C ASN A 45 1.56 -18.63 43.19
N VAL A 46 1.48 -18.27 44.43
CA VAL A 46 2.05 -17.04 45.00
C VAL A 46 2.92 -17.34 46.23
N SER A 47 4.09 -16.71 46.27
CA SER A 47 4.98 -16.69 47.44
C SER A 47 5.17 -15.26 47.95
N ALA A 48 5.42 -15.12 49.26
CA ALA A 48 5.73 -13.85 49.91
C ALA A 48 7.24 -13.76 50.18
N GLY A 49 7.85 -12.61 49.85
CA GLY A 49 9.27 -12.36 50.15
C GLY A 49 9.67 -10.93 49.81
N ASP A 50 10.79 -10.49 50.41
CA ASP A 50 11.36 -9.19 50.07
C ASP A 50 12.07 -9.30 48.68
N PRO A 51 11.58 -8.60 47.65
CA PRO A 51 12.14 -8.72 46.29
C PRO A 51 13.55 -8.12 46.16
N ARG A 52 14.05 -7.40 47.15
CA ARG A 52 15.39 -6.80 47.17
C ARG A 52 16.46 -7.75 47.71
N ARG A 53 16.10 -8.96 48.10
CA ARG A 53 17.00 -9.96 48.72
C ARG A 53 17.21 -11.14 47.80
N THR A 54 18.46 -11.48 47.52
CA THR A 54 18.87 -12.62 46.69
C THR A 54 18.34 -13.95 47.24
N ASP A 55 18.31 -14.14 48.58
CA ASP A 55 17.80 -15.36 49.18
C ASP A 55 16.30 -15.61 48.94
N THR A 56 15.54 -14.59 48.57
CA THR A 56 14.13 -14.72 48.18
C THR A 56 14.02 -15.48 46.84
N TYR A 57 14.90 -15.20 45.91
CA TYR A 57 14.92 -15.85 44.59
C TYR A 57 15.48 -17.27 44.67
N VAL A 58 16.46 -17.51 45.52
CA VAL A 58 16.96 -18.86 45.79
C VAL A 58 15.85 -19.75 46.34
N LYS A 59 15.04 -19.23 47.29
CA LYS A 59 13.86 -19.94 47.84
C LYS A 59 12.76 -20.18 46.80
N ALA A 60 12.64 -19.30 45.80
CA ALA A 60 11.72 -19.44 44.69
C ALA A 60 12.26 -20.38 43.60
N ASP A 61 13.41 -21.03 43.83
CA ASP A 61 14.05 -21.96 42.90
C ASP A 61 14.31 -21.32 41.52
N LEU A 62 14.87 -20.09 41.52
CA LEU A 62 15.26 -19.38 40.31
C LEU A 62 16.41 -20.11 39.64
N THR A 63 16.26 -20.43 38.37
CA THR A 63 17.27 -21.07 37.52
C THR A 63 17.59 -20.22 36.31
N PRO A 64 18.74 -20.37 35.65
CA PRO A 64 19.08 -19.59 34.46
C PRO A 64 18.05 -19.67 33.32
N GLY A 65 17.27 -20.76 33.23
CA GLY A 65 16.21 -20.93 32.25
C GLY A 65 14.84 -20.34 32.64
N THR A 66 14.75 -19.69 33.81
CA THR A 66 13.50 -19.05 34.28
C THR A 66 13.40 -17.66 33.68
N CYS A 67 12.25 -17.35 33.06
CA CYS A 67 11.91 -15.99 32.64
C CYS A 67 11.46 -15.20 33.88
N VAL A 68 12.10 -14.08 34.14
CA VAL A 68 11.71 -13.21 35.28
C VAL A 68 11.02 -11.96 34.75
N VAL A 69 9.82 -11.68 35.26
CA VAL A 69 9.07 -10.44 34.94
C VAL A 69 8.97 -9.60 36.20
N VAL A 70 9.40 -8.37 36.16
CA VAL A 70 9.39 -7.45 37.34
C VAL A 70 8.48 -6.27 37.04
N GLU A 71 7.49 -6.03 37.91
CA GLU A 71 6.66 -4.83 37.83
C GLU A 71 7.45 -3.60 38.29
N ASP A 72 7.51 -2.56 37.44
CA ASP A 72 7.95 -1.22 37.84
C ASP A 72 6.73 -0.36 38.16
N ASP A 73 6.38 -0.28 39.43
CA ASP A 73 5.28 0.55 39.95
C ASP A 73 5.70 2.00 40.26
N GLY A 74 6.98 2.34 40.03
CA GLY A 74 7.57 3.65 40.31
C GLY A 74 7.83 3.95 41.78
N ARG A 75 7.42 3.06 42.74
CA ARG A 75 7.52 3.27 44.17
C ARG A 75 8.68 2.53 44.81
N HIS A 76 8.99 1.35 44.31
CA HIS A 76 10.03 0.48 44.85
C HIS A 76 11.39 0.75 44.21
N SER A 77 12.47 0.41 44.92
CA SER A 77 13.82 0.51 44.40
C SER A 77 14.09 -0.59 43.36
N LEU A 78 13.64 -0.39 42.14
CA LEU A 78 13.77 -1.34 41.04
C LEU A 78 15.22 -1.77 40.82
N LYS A 79 16.19 -0.84 40.96
CA LYS A 79 17.62 -1.15 40.85
C LYS A 79 18.04 -2.27 41.80
N ARG A 80 17.64 -2.19 43.09
CA ARG A 80 17.98 -3.21 44.10
C ARG A 80 17.29 -4.55 43.83
N ILE A 81 16.08 -4.51 43.29
CA ILE A 81 15.35 -5.72 42.90
C ILE A 81 16.10 -6.41 41.75
N LEU A 82 16.49 -5.66 40.73
CA LEU A 82 17.24 -6.16 39.59
C LEU A 82 18.62 -6.71 40.00
N GLU A 83 19.39 -5.99 40.84
CA GLU A 83 20.65 -6.50 41.43
C GLU A 83 20.45 -7.85 42.10
N ALA A 84 19.45 -8.00 42.96
CA ALA A 84 19.18 -9.26 43.64
C ALA A 84 18.74 -10.39 42.74
N ILE A 85 18.05 -10.11 41.61
CA ILE A 85 17.64 -11.08 40.60
C ILE A 85 18.87 -11.59 39.84
N TRP A 86 19.76 -10.69 39.39
CA TRP A 86 20.98 -11.06 38.67
C TRP A 86 21.96 -11.80 39.61
N ASP A 87 22.13 -11.36 40.85
CA ASP A 87 22.93 -12.06 41.85
C ASP A 87 22.42 -13.48 42.15
N ALA A 88 21.13 -13.72 41.92
CA ALA A 88 20.51 -15.04 42.04
C ALA A 88 20.68 -15.91 40.78
N GLY A 89 21.32 -15.40 39.71
CA GLY A 89 21.65 -16.14 38.47
C GLY A 89 20.59 -16.08 37.38
N ALA A 90 19.69 -15.11 37.39
CA ALA A 90 18.77 -14.90 36.25
C ALA A 90 19.51 -14.46 34.98
N THR A 91 19.06 -14.94 33.83
CA THR A 91 19.61 -14.60 32.51
C THR A 91 18.60 -13.94 31.59
N LEU A 92 17.31 -14.06 31.88
CA LEU A 92 16.23 -13.49 31.08
C LEU A 92 15.29 -12.69 31.95
N VAL A 93 15.46 -11.37 31.95
CA VAL A 93 14.73 -10.44 32.83
C VAL A 93 13.98 -9.41 32.01
N TYR A 94 12.69 -9.30 32.27
CA TYR A 94 11.80 -8.28 31.73
C TYR A 94 11.35 -7.35 32.82
N VAL A 95 11.35 -6.05 32.59
CA VAL A 95 10.69 -5.06 33.45
C VAL A 95 9.43 -4.58 32.75
N LEU A 96 8.32 -4.63 33.49
CA LEU A 96 7.04 -4.16 33.01
C LEU A 96 6.71 -2.82 33.67
N GLY A 97 6.84 -1.73 32.92
CA GLY A 97 6.51 -0.38 33.39
C GLY A 97 5.00 -0.17 33.42
N VAL A 98 4.46 -0.01 34.64
CA VAL A 98 3.03 0.19 34.91
C VAL A 98 2.76 1.65 35.23
N GLY A 99 2.05 2.37 34.37
CA GLY A 99 1.61 3.74 34.58
C GLY A 99 2.65 4.83 34.33
N ALA A 100 2.52 5.96 35.04
CA ALA A 100 3.33 7.17 34.84
C ALA A 100 4.80 7.05 35.27
N SER A 101 5.23 5.91 35.78
CA SER A 101 6.63 5.64 36.17
C SER A 101 7.53 5.41 34.96
N HIS A 102 6.95 5.04 33.81
CA HIS A 102 7.70 4.88 32.56
C HIS A 102 8.06 6.26 31.98
N THR A 103 9.35 6.55 31.95
CA THR A 103 9.92 7.63 31.15
C THR A 103 11.06 7.04 30.34
N GLN A 104 11.23 7.48 29.10
CA GLN A 104 12.36 7.07 28.24
C GLN A 104 13.71 7.24 28.96
N LYS A 105 13.85 8.32 29.75
CA LYS A 105 15.03 8.56 30.57
C LYS A 105 15.28 7.45 31.60
N ARG A 106 14.22 6.95 32.26
CA ARG A 106 14.32 5.86 33.25
C ARG A 106 14.72 4.54 32.59
N GLU A 107 14.18 4.26 31.43
CA GLU A 107 14.56 3.10 30.65
C GLU A 107 16.05 3.17 30.24
N GLU A 108 16.50 4.31 29.71
CA GLU A 108 17.90 4.54 29.34
C GLU A 108 18.84 4.38 30.52
N GLU A 109 18.49 4.96 31.70
CA GLU A 109 19.25 4.82 32.95
C GLU A 109 19.36 3.34 33.40
N LEU A 110 18.26 2.58 33.31
CA LEU A 110 18.27 1.18 33.70
C LEU A 110 19.04 0.30 32.71
N LYS A 111 18.89 0.52 31.42
CA LYS A 111 19.66 -0.19 30.36
C LYS A 111 21.16 0.11 30.43
N ALA A 112 21.54 1.31 30.82
CA ALA A 112 22.95 1.66 31.05
C ALA A 112 23.57 0.87 32.22
N LEU A 113 22.77 0.53 33.26
CA LEU A 113 23.24 -0.27 34.38
C LEU A 113 23.13 -1.77 34.12
N PHE A 114 22.14 -2.17 33.34
CA PHE A 114 21.81 -3.56 33.05
C PHE A 114 21.58 -3.71 31.53
N PRO A 115 22.65 -3.88 30.72
CA PRO A 115 22.54 -3.91 29.26
C PRO A 115 21.63 -5.03 28.69
N GLU A 116 21.50 -6.14 29.41
CA GLU A 116 20.67 -7.29 28.99
C GLU A 116 19.20 -7.15 29.44
N LEU A 117 18.82 -6.01 30.04
CA LEU A 117 17.46 -5.78 30.52
C LEU A 117 16.50 -5.54 29.36
N ASN A 118 15.38 -6.28 29.36
CA ASN A 118 14.25 -6.02 28.47
C ASN A 118 13.22 -5.15 29.22
N TYR A 119 13.06 -3.91 28.81
CA TYR A 119 12.06 -3.01 29.39
C TYR A 119 10.85 -2.90 28.46
N LEU A 120 9.65 -3.18 29.00
CA LEU A 120 8.38 -3.14 28.29
C LEU A 120 7.44 -2.15 28.98
N SER A 121 6.94 -1.17 28.23
CA SER A 121 5.89 -0.28 28.72
C SER A 121 4.51 -0.86 28.44
N LEU A 122 3.64 -0.89 29.46
CA LEU A 122 2.24 -1.25 29.25
C LEU A 122 1.56 -0.34 28.24
N ALA A 123 1.89 0.96 28.23
CA ALA A 123 1.33 1.91 27.28
C ALA A 123 1.73 1.55 25.83
N GLU A 124 2.95 1.08 25.61
CA GLU A 124 3.40 0.63 24.27
C GLU A 124 2.76 -0.71 23.87
N LEU A 125 2.67 -1.65 24.82
CA LEU A 125 2.05 -2.95 24.58
C LEU A 125 0.55 -2.85 24.26
N PHE A 126 -0.18 -2.00 24.97
CA PHE A 126 -1.63 -1.87 24.82
C PHE A 126 -2.06 -0.69 23.96
N GLY A 127 -1.23 0.36 23.84
CA GLY A 127 -1.57 1.59 23.14
C GLY A 127 -1.89 1.33 21.66
N GLY A 128 -1.08 0.54 20.97
CA GLY A 128 -1.30 0.17 19.57
C GLY A 128 -2.64 -0.56 19.35
N PRO A 129 -2.89 -1.69 20.02
CA PRO A 129 -4.17 -2.41 19.92
C PRO A 129 -5.39 -1.56 20.29
N LEU A 130 -5.30 -0.75 21.36
CA LEU A 130 -6.39 0.11 21.81
C LEU A 130 -6.72 1.20 20.77
N LEU A 131 -5.71 1.87 20.22
CA LEU A 131 -5.89 2.86 19.17
C LEU A 131 -6.45 2.25 17.89
N THR A 132 -6.02 1.03 17.54
CA THR A 132 -6.55 0.27 16.42
C THR A 132 -8.04 -0.01 16.61
N GLU A 133 -8.47 -0.44 17.81
CA GLU A 133 -9.88 -0.71 18.09
C GLU A 133 -10.72 0.58 18.10
N PHE A 134 -10.19 1.68 18.61
CA PHE A 134 -10.87 2.98 18.52
C PHE A 134 -11.04 3.43 17.07
N SER A 135 -10.00 3.34 16.26
CA SER A 135 -10.05 3.66 14.82
C SER A 135 -11.06 2.78 14.09
N ARG A 136 -11.08 1.46 14.40
CA ARG A 136 -12.06 0.52 13.86
C ARG A 136 -13.50 0.88 14.25
N SER A 137 -13.71 1.29 15.51
CA SER A 137 -15.02 1.71 15.99
C SER A 137 -15.52 2.99 15.31
N LEU A 138 -14.63 3.97 15.07
CA LEU A 138 -14.95 5.18 14.32
C LEU A 138 -15.29 4.86 12.85
N THR A 139 -14.53 3.98 12.22
CA THR A 139 -14.81 3.51 10.86
C THR A 139 -16.14 2.77 10.81
N ARG A 140 -16.45 1.94 11.80
CA ARG A 140 -17.77 1.25 11.92
C ARG A 140 -18.93 2.25 11.97
N LEU A 141 -18.84 3.30 12.78
CA LEU A 141 -19.86 4.35 12.86
C LEU A 141 -20.04 5.04 11.51
N ARG A 142 -18.97 5.39 10.82
CA ARG A 142 -19.01 6.00 9.48
C ARG A 142 -19.70 5.10 8.47
N VAL A 143 -19.30 3.85 8.40
CA VAL A 143 -19.92 2.87 7.47
C VAL A 143 -21.41 2.64 7.78
N GLN A 144 -21.79 2.60 9.07
CA GLN A 144 -23.20 2.51 9.45
C GLN A 144 -24.02 3.74 9.02
N GLN A 145 -23.41 4.94 9.00
CA GLN A 145 -24.07 6.12 8.45
C GLN A 145 -24.31 5.97 6.95
N TYR A 146 -23.34 5.44 6.19
CA TYR A 146 -23.53 5.14 4.76
C TYR A 146 -24.66 4.11 4.57
N GLN A 147 -24.62 2.99 5.30
CA GLN A 147 -25.63 1.96 5.22
C GLN A 147 -27.04 2.51 5.48
N ARG A 148 -27.21 3.33 6.51
CA ARG A 148 -28.52 3.94 6.83
C ARG A 148 -28.97 4.92 5.74
N PHE A 149 -28.09 5.76 5.25
CA PHE A 149 -28.42 6.76 4.22
C PHE A 149 -28.81 6.11 2.89
N PHE A 150 -28.17 5.00 2.55
CA PHE A 150 -28.47 4.27 1.32
C PHE A 150 -29.59 3.22 1.49
N SER A 151 -30.07 2.95 2.73
CA SER A 151 -31.07 1.91 2.99
C SER A 151 -32.41 2.18 2.31
N ASP A 152 -32.80 3.45 2.22
CA ASP A 152 -34.11 3.86 1.69
C ASP A 152 -34.14 4.00 0.17
N ALA A 153 -33.01 3.80 -0.51
CA ALA A 153 -32.93 3.86 -1.96
C ALA A 153 -33.31 2.52 -2.60
N ASP A 154 -34.14 2.56 -3.63
CA ASP A 154 -34.45 1.36 -4.44
C ASP A 154 -33.31 1.05 -5.40
N LYS A 155 -32.79 2.08 -6.08
CA LYS A 155 -31.68 2.00 -7.04
C LYS A 155 -30.53 2.95 -6.72
N ILE A 156 -29.33 2.39 -6.60
CA ILE A 156 -28.08 3.11 -6.38
C ILE A 156 -27.20 2.92 -7.60
N VAL A 157 -26.52 3.99 -8.03
CA VAL A 157 -25.39 3.87 -8.96
C VAL A 157 -24.07 4.07 -8.19
N ILE A 158 -23.12 3.18 -8.47
CA ILE A 158 -21.72 3.29 -8.05
C ILE A 158 -20.93 3.63 -9.30
N LEU A 159 -20.57 4.90 -9.42
CA LEU A 159 -19.93 5.44 -10.62
C LEU A 159 -18.42 5.35 -10.49
N LEU A 160 -17.78 4.82 -11.52
CA LEU A 160 -16.35 4.69 -11.70
C LEU A 160 -15.85 5.74 -12.70
N HIS A 161 -14.54 5.98 -12.74
CA HIS A 161 -13.93 6.80 -13.81
C HIS A 161 -14.05 6.12 -15.19
N ASN A 162 -13.79 6.85 -16.26
CA ASN A 162 -13.76 6.29 -17.62
C ASN A 162 -12.62 5.29 -17.78
N ASP A 163 -12.85 4.21 -18.54
CA ASP A 163 -11.92 3.10 -18.69
C ASP A 163 -11.41 2.57 -17.34
N PRO A 164 -12.35 2.09 -16.49
CA PRO A 164 -12.06 1.70 -15.11
C PRO A 164 -10.88 0.74 -14.98
N ASP A 165 -10.02 1.03 -14.03
CA ASP A 165 -8.88 0.20 -13.70
C ASP A 165 -9.20 -0.82 -12.59
N PRO A 166 -8.25 -1.66 -12.16
CA PRO A 166 -8.49 -2.66 -11.14
C PRO A 166 -8.99 -2.08 -9.81
N ASP A 167 -8.50 -0.89 -9.39
CA ASP A 167 -8.90 -0.31 -8.11
C ASP A 167 -10.31 0.25 -8.14
N ALA A 168 -10.68 0.96 -9.20
CA ALA A 168 -12.05 1.41 -9.40
C ALA A 168 -13.04 0.23 -9.41
N MET A 169 -12.72 -0.85 -10.16
CA MET A 169 -13.58 -2.04 -10.25
C MET A 169 -13.74 -2.77 -8.92
N ALA A 170 -12.65 -3.00 -8.21
CA ALA A 170 -12.65 -3.68 -6.92
C ALA A 170 -13.37 -2.84 -5.85
N SER A 171 -13.13 -1.53 -5.83
CA SER A 171 -13.80 -0.58 -4.94
C SER A 171 -15.30 -0.50 -5.17
N GLY A 172 -15.75 -0.59 -6.43
CA GLY A 172 -17.18 -0.71 -6.76
C GLY A 172 -17.82 -1.98 -6.18
N LEU A 173 -17.15 -3.12 -6.29
CA LEU A 173 -17.59 -4.38 -5.67
C LEU A 173 -17.61 -4.29 -4.14
N ALA A 174 -16.59 -3.69 -3.56
CA ALA A 174 -16.45 -3.52 -2.12
C ALA A 174 -17.54 -2.60 -1.56
N LEU A 175 -17.80 -1.45 -2.18
CA LEU A 175 -18.87 -0.54 -1.75
C LEU A 175 -20.25 -1.22 -1.82
N ARG A 176 -20.55 -1.93 -2.91
CA ARG A 176 -21.82 -2.68 -3.02
C ARG A 176 -21.98 -3.67 -1.88
N THR A 177 -20.91 -4.34 -1.49
CA THR A 177 -20.88 -5.29 -0.37
C THR A 177 -21.03 -4.57 0.98
N VAL A 178 -20.33 -3.47 1.19
CA VAL A 178 -20.47 -2.61 2.37
C VAL A 178 -21.91 -2.14 2.55
N LEU A 179 -22.57 -1.72 1.47
CA LEU A 179 -23.96 -1.27 1.48
C LEU A 179 -24.98 -2.43 1.56
N ARG A 180 -24.52 -3.69 1.56
CA ARG A 180 -25.36 -4.91 1.57
C ARG A 180 -26.37 -4.92 0.42
N ARG A 181 -25.94 -4.50 -0.77
CA ARG A 181 -26.76 -4.42 -1.98
C ARG A 181 -26.43 -5.52 -2.98
N THR A 182 -27.39 -5.79 -3.85
CA THR A 182 -27.26 -6.72 -4.97
C THR A 182 -26.87 -6.00 -6.26
N ARG A 183 -26.58 -6.73 -7.32
CA ARG A 183 -26.32 -6.16 -8.66
C ARG A 183 -27.51 -5.34 -9.19
N GLN A 184 -28.72 -5.72 -8.84
CA GLN A 184 -29.95 -5.07 -9.30
C GLN A 184 -30.24 -3.76 -8.54
N THR A 185 -29.84 -3.69 -7.26
CA THR A 185 -30.14 -2.54 -6.39
C THR A 185 -28.97 -1.57 -6.23
N ALA A 186 -27.75 -1.98 -6.61
CA ALA A 186 -26.58 -1.11 -6.70
C ALA A 186 -25.78 -1.47 -7.96
N VAL A 187 -26.00 -0.67 -8.99
CA VAL A 187 -25.37 -0.82 -10.31
C VAL A 187 -23.99 -0.19 -10.27
N ILE A 188 -22.97 -0.94 -10.72
CA ILE A 188 -21.64 -0.38 -10.97
C ILE A 188 -21.65 0.11 -12.41
N ALA A 189 -21.31 1.38 -12.63
CA ALA A 189 -21.41 2.02 -13.94
C ALA A 189 -20.19 2.93 -14.23
N ALA A 190 -19.99 3.20 -15.50
CA ALA A 190 -19.03 4.19 -16.00
C ALA A 190 -19.60 4.92 -17.22
N LEU A 191 -19.07 6.09 -17.57
CA LEU A 191 -19.49 6.77 -18.80
C LEU A 191 -18.81 6.22 -20.04
N GLN A 192 -17.70 5.50 -19.88
CA GLN A 192 -16.98 4.78 -20.95
C GLN A 192 -16.57 3.39 -20.46
N GLY A 193 -16.60 2.42 -21.35
CA GLY A 193 -16.27 1.04 -21.04
C GLY A 193 -14.78 0.80 -20.82
N VAL A 194 -14.48 -0.36 -20.26
CA VAL A 194 -13.12 -0.87 -20.08
C VAL A 194 -12.52 -1.19 -21.46
N THR A 195 -11.34 -0.68 -21.74
CA THR A 195 -10.65 -0.87 -23.04
C THR A 195 -9.29 -1.56 -22.90
N ARG A 196 -8.61 -1.39 -21.76
CA ARG A 196 -7.29 -1.97 -21.53
C ARG A 196 -7.38 -3.48 -21.37
N PRO A 197 -6.55 -4.25 -22.10
CA PRO A 197 -6.61 -5.72 -22.09
C PRO A 197 -6.48 -6.33 -20.70
N GLU A 198 -5.59 -5.78 -19.86
CA GLU A 198 -5.38 -6.20 -18.47
C GLU A 198 -6.63 -5.98 -17.59
N ASN A 199 -7.31 -4.84 -17.77
CA ASN A 199 -8.53 -4.51 -17.03
C ASN A 199 -9.71 -5.37 -17.52
N LEU A 200 -9.83 -5.58 -18.84
CA LEU A 200 -10.81 -6.52 -19.41
C LEU A 200 -10.62 -7.93 -18.90
N ARG A 201 -9.36 -8.37 -18.74
CA ARG A 201 -9.05 -9.70 -18.19
C ARG A 201 -9.55 -9.84 -16.76
N MET A 202 -9.27 -8.87 -15.88
CA MET A 202 -9.80 -8.85 -14.52
C MET A 202 -11.33 -8.86 -14.52
N MET A 203 -11.95 -8.00 -15.33
CA MET A 203 -13.40 -7.90 -15.46
C MET A 203 -14.02 -9.25 -15.85
N ASN A 204 -13.44 -9.94 -16.85
CA ASN A 204 -13.95 -11.22 -17.34
C ASN A 204 -13.70 -12.37 -16.34
N LEU A 205 -12.49 -12.48 -15.81
CA LEU A 205 -12.12 -13.56 -14.88
C LEU A 205 -12.89 -13.49 -13.56
N LEU A 206 -13.22 -12.29 -13.10
CA LEU A 206 -13.97 -12.08 -11.87
C LEU A 206 -15.47 -11.81 -12.11
N ASP A 207 -16.00 -11.96 -13.34
CA ASP A 207 -17.41 -11.68 -13.69
C ASP A 207 -17.87 -10.31 -13.16
N ILE A 208 -17.09 -9.26 -13.40
CA ILE A 208 -17.43 -7.90 -13.00
C ILE A 208 -18.30 -7.28 -14.10
N GLN A 209 -19.49 -6.85 -13.75
CA GLN A 209 -20.40 -6.19 -14.68
C GLN A 209 -20.39 -4.69 -14.43
N ILE A 210 -20.09 -3.93 -15.47
CA ILE A 210 -20.08 -2.47 -15.47
C ILE A 210 -21.04 -2.00 -16.57
N GLU A 211 -22.06 -1.24 -16.18
CA GLU A 211 -23.02 -0.67 -17.11
C GLU A 211 -22.46 0.64 -17.69
N ILE A 212 -22.62 0.82 -19.00
CA ILE A 212 -22.27 2.08 -19.64
C ILE A 212 -23.50 2.96 -19.64
N ILE A 213 -23.39 4.11 -18.99
CA ILE A 213 -24.49 5.06 -18.81
C ILE A 213 -24.07 6.45 -19.31
N THR A 214 -25.05 7.30 -19.52
CA THR A 214 -24.84 8.73 -19.80
C THR A 214 -25.07 9.55 -18.55
N PRO A 215 -24.60 10.80 -18.46
CA PRO A 215 -24.93 11.65 -17.32
C PRO A 215 -26.44 11.85 -17.10
N ALA A 216 -27.25 11.82 -18.16
CA ALA A 216 -28.70 11.92 -18.08
C ALA A 216 -29.35 10.72 -17.36
N ASP A 217 -28.75 9.54 -17.49
CA ASP A 217 -29.27 8.31 -16.85
C ASP A 217 -29.15 8.35 -15.32
N LEU A 218 -28.31 9.23 -14.77
CA LEU A 218 -28.17 9.41 -13.31
C LEU A 218 -29.50 9.83 -12.64
N ALA A 219 -30.39 10.46 -13.39
CA ALA A 219 -31.74 10.81 -12.91
C ALA A 219 -32.62 9.59 -12.58
N HIS A 220 -32.28 8.42 -13.07
CA HIS A 220 -33.00 7.16 -12.81
C HIS A 220 -32.55 6.44 -11.53
N PHE A 221 -31.58 6.99 -10.81
CA PHE A 221 -31.06 6.45 -9.56
C PHE A 221 -31.43 7.34 -8.38
N ASP A 222 -31.80 6.73 -7.28
CA ASP A 222 -32.17 7.47 -6.05
C ASP A 222 -30.93 8.05 -5.38
N ARG A 223 -29.77 7.34 -5.49
CA ARG A 223 -28.49 7.72 -4.89
C ARG A 223 -27.34 7.49 -5.85
N VAL A 224 -26.35 8.39 -5.77
CA VAL A 224 -25.13 8.35 -6.56
C VAL A 224 -23.93 8.26 -5.63
N ALA A 225 -23.16 7.18 -5.73
CA ALA A 225 -21.87 7.04 -5.07
C ALA A 225 -20.74 7.03 -6.11
N MET A 226 -19.61 7.61 -5.78
CA MET A 226 -18.39 7.56 -6.58
C MET A 226 -17.30 6.85 -5.79
N VAL A 227 -16.55 6.01 -6.46
CA VAL A 227 -15.38 5.33 -5.89
C VAL A 227 -14.19 5.47 -6.83
N ASP A 228 -13.03 5.73 -6.25
CA ASP A 228 -11.77 5.91 -6.95
C ASP A 228 -11.80 7.04 -7.99
N VAL A 229 -12.72 7.96 -7.82
CA VAL A 229 -12.92 9.14 -8.66
C VAL A 229 -13.71 10.20 -7.93
N GLN A 230 -13.47 11.47 -8.29
CA GLN A 230 -14.21 12.62 -7.78
C GLN A 230 -14.96 13.35 -8.91
N PRO A 231 -16.03 14.10 -8.63
CA PRO A 231 -16.86 14.78 -9.64
C PRO A 231 -16.08 15.66 -10.62
N HIS A 232 -14.99 16.27 -10.17
CA HIS A 232 -14.14 17.12 -11.02
C HIS A 232 -13.63 16.38 -12.27
N TYR A 233 -13.39 15.08 -12.20
CA TYR A 233 -12.96 14.25 -13.33
C TYR A 233 -13.91 14.35 -14.53
N PHE A 234 -15.19 14.51 -14.30
CA PHE A 234 -16.24 14.57 -15.33
C PHE A 234 -16.52 15.98 -15.85
N SER A 235 -15.67 16.95 -15.56
CA SER A 235 -15.72 18.32 -16.10
C SER A 235 -17.09 19.00 -15.94
N GLY A 236 -17.76 18.78 -14.82
CA GLY A 236 -19.08 19.36 -14.52
C GLY A 236 -20.28 18.63 -15.13
N ALA A 237 -20.06 17.45 -15.74
CA ALA A 237 -21.17 16.63 -16.24
C ALA A 237 -21.97 15.95 -15.13
N ILE A 238 -21.45 15.95 -13.89
CA ILE A 238 -22.06 15.32 -12.72
C ILE A 238 -22.09 16.33 -11.59
N ASP A 239 -23.29 16.72 -11.19
CA ASP A 239 -23.56 17.75 -10.19
C ASP A 239 -24.10 17.18 -8.87
N ARG A 240 -24.63 15.95 -8.90
CA ARG A 240 -25.18 15.27 -7.72
C ARG A 240 -24.34 14.05 -7.35
N VAL A 241 -23.81 14.08 -6.13
CA VAL A 241 -23.10 12.95 -5.52
C VAL A 241 -23.50 12.84 -4.05
N ASP A 242 -23.81 11.63 -3.60
CA ASP A 242 -24.18 11.38 -2.21
C ASP A 242 -22.98 10.87 -1.39
N LEU A 243 -22.11 10.05 -1.97
CA LEU A 243 -20.92 9.51 -1.33
C LEU A 243 -19.73 9.52 -2.29
N VAL A 244 -18.57 9.96 -1.80
CA VAL A 244 -17.28 9.83 -2.50
C VAL A 244 -16.32 9.09 -1.58
N VAL A 245 -15.72 8.00 -2.06
CA VAL A 245 -14.60 7.30 -1.41
C VAL A 245 -13.45 7.22 -2.39
N ASP A 246 -12.32 7.84 -2.06
CA ASP A 246 -11.22 7.99 -3.00
C ASP A 246 -9.86 8.15 -2.28
N HIS A 247 -8.79 7.66 -2.89
CA HIS A 247 -7.43 7.85 -2.40
C HIS A 247 -6.65 8.95 -3.13
N HIS A 248 -7.23 9.56 -4.14
CA HIS A 248 -6.62 10.71 -4.82
C HIS A 248 -6.73 11.99 -3.98
N PRO A 249 -5.83 12.97 -4.16
CA PRO A 249 -5.93 14.25 -3.47
C PRO A 249 -7.30 14.91 -3.68
N GLU A 250 -7.88 15.42 -2.59
CA GLU A 250 -9.22 16.02 -2.63
C GLU A 250 -9.25 17.21 -3.58
N GLN A 251 -10.24 17.20 -4.48
CA GLN A 251 -10.50 18.27 -5.42
C GLN A 251 -11.57 19.22 -4.84
N SER A 252 -11.41 20.52 -5.11
CA SER A 252 -12.39 21.53 -4.72
C SER A 252 -13.54 21.65 -5.75
N GLY A 253 -14.62 22.32 -5.37
CA GLY A 253 -15.69 22.71 -6.30
C GLY A 253 -16.85 21.73 -6.41
N TYR A 254 -16.94 20.73 -5.54
CA TYR A 254 -18.11 19.85 -5.44
C TYR A 254 -18.57 19.65 -4.00
N THR A 255 -19.81 19.22 -3.84
CA THR A 255 -20.37 18.82 -2.54
C THR A 255 -20.88 17.40 -2.62
N ALA A 256 -20.66 16.63 -1.54
CA ALA A 256 -21.24 15.31 -1.34
C ALA A 256 -21.79 15.22 0.10
N VAL A 257 -22.79 14.38 0.33
CA VAL A 257 -23.32 14.15 1.69
C VAL A 257 -22.24 13.52 2.57
N TYR A 258 -21.50 12.57 2.00
CA TYR A 258 -20.37 11.91 2.66
C TYR A 258 -19.14 11.91 1.78
N LYS A 259 -17.98 12.18 2.39
CA LYS A 259 -16.67 12.09 1.77
C LYS A 259 -15.75 11.27 2.65
N ASP A 260 -15.04 10.34 2.07
CA ASP A 260 -13.92 9.63 2.69
C ASP A 260 -12.73 9.65 1.72
N ILE A 261 -12.00 10.77 1.75
CA ILE A 261 -10.84 11.02 0.88
C ILE A 261 -9.57 10.83 1.71
N ARG A 262 -8.70 9.92 1.27
CA ARG A 262 -7.46 9.56 2.01
C ARG A 262 -6.26 9.51 1.07
N ALA A 263 -5.72 10.67 0.76
CA ALA A 263 -4.65 10.85 -0.21
C ALA A 263 -3.28 10.23 0.20
N ASP A 264 -3.15 9.78 1.42
CA ASP A 264 -1.99 9.06 1.96
C ASP A 264 -2.09 7.53 1.82
N TYR A 265 -3.23 7.01 1.32
CA TYR A 265 -3.43 5.59 1.04
C TYR A 265 -2.98 5.25 -0.38
N GLY A 266 -2.44 4.06 -0.57
CA GLY A 266 -1.95 3.59 -1.87
C GLY A 266 -3.04 3.16 -2.84
N SER A 267 -4.28 2.90 -2.34
CA SER A 267 -5.43 2.54 -3.15
C SER A 267 -6.76 2.77 -2.42
N THR A 268 -7.82 2.96 -3.15
CA THR A 268 -9.20 3.03 -2.62
C THR A 268 -9.65 1.67 -2.07
N SER A 269 -9.14 0.57 -2.61
CA SER A 269 -9.36 -0.79 -2.08
C SER A 269 -8.79 -0.96 -0.68
N THR A 270 -7.72 -0.25 -0.32
CA THR A 270 -7.22 -0.20 1.07
C THR A 270 -8.24 0.42 2.00
N ILE A 271 -8.87 1.55 1.61
CA ILE A 271 -9.93 2.20 2.38
C ILE A 271 -11.10 1.24 2.59
N PHE A 272 -11.54 0.57 1.53
CA PHE A 272 -12.64 -0.40 1.63
C PHE A 272 -12.30 -1.65 2.42
N THR A 273 -11.04 -2.05 2.51
CA THR A 273 -10.62 -3.14 3.40
C THR A 273 -10.87 -2.76 4.85
N GLU A 274 -10.57 -1.55 5.26
CA GLU A 274 -10.92 -1.06 6.61
C GLU A 274 -12.44 -1.00 6.84
N HIS A 275 -13.20 -0.52 5.84
CA HIS A 275 -14.66 -0.47 5.94
C HIS A 275 -15.27 -1.85 6.15
N LEU A 276 -14.89 -2.85 5.35
CA LEU A 276 -15.39 -4.21 5.44
C LEU A 276 -15.03 -4.88 6.78
N ARG A 277 -13.78 -4.69 7.24
CA ARG A 277 -13.33 -5.18 8.55
C ARG A 277 -14.06 -4.53 9.72
N ALA A 278 -14.37 -3.24 9.61
CA ALA A 278 -15.03 -2.50 10.70
C ALA A 278 -16.47 -2.97 10.94
N VAL A 279 -17.17 -3.43 9.92
CA VAL A 279 -18.57 -3.90 10.02
C VAL A 279 -18.72 -5.42 10.00
N ASP A 280 -17.59 -6.14 10.13
CA ASP A 280 -17.53 -7.61 10.21
C ASP A 280 -18.32 -8.31 9.07
N VAL A 281 -18.20 -7.78 7.84
CA VAL A 281 -18.81 -8.39 6.65
C VAL A 281 -17.94 -9.53 6.17
N ASN A 282 -18.57 -10.67 5.87
CA ASN A 282 -17.86 -11.78 5.25
C ASN A 282 -17.43 -11.39 3.81
N ILE A 283 -16.14 -11.31 3.59
CA ILE A 283 -15.55 -10.98 2.29
C ILE A 283 -15.43 -12.28 1.49
N SER A 284 -16.15 -12.36 0.36
CA SER A 284 -16.01 -13.52 -0.53
C SER A 284 -14.62 -13.58 -1.17
N GLU A 285 -14.14 -14.79 -1.48
CA GLU A 285 -12.86 -15.01 -2.19
C GLU A 285 -12.76 -14.13 -3.45
N ARG A 286 -13.83 -14.01 -4.22
CA ARG A 286 -13.89 -13.17 -5.42
C ARG A 286 -13.59 -11.70 -5.11
N ILE A 287 -14.20 -11.13 -4.07
CA ILE A 287 -14.01 -9.73 -3.67
C ILE A 287 -12.60 -9.54 -3.08
N ALA A 288 -12.16 -10.45 -2.23
CA ALA A 288 -10.80 -10.44 -1.69
C ALA A 288 -9.74 -10.48 -2.80
N THR A 289 -9.95 -11.33 -3.81
CA THR A 289 -9.07 -11.44 -4.98
C THR A 289 -9.04 -10.15 -5.80
N ALA A 290 -10.21 -9.52 -6.04
CA ALA A 290 -10.29 -8.25 -6.73
C ALA A 290 -9.55 -7.14 -5.99
N MET A 291 -9.81 -6.98 -4.69
CA MET A 291 -9.20 -5.94 -3.87
C MET A 291 -7.68 -6.15 -3.68
N LEU A 292 -7.25 -7.40 -3.50
CA LEU A 292 -5.83 -7.73 -3.38
C LEU A 292 -5.06 -7.40 -4.66
N TYR A 293 -5.65 -7.74 -5.82
CA TYR A 293 -5.08 -7.39 -7.13
C TYR A 293 -5.06 -5.88 -7.35
N ALA A 294 -6.09 -5.17 -6.94
CA ALA A 294 -6.19 -3.72 -6.99
C ALA A 294 -5.07 -3.03 -6.19
N ILE A 295 -4.90 -3.39 -4.91
CA ILE A 295 -3.83 -2.86 -4.06
C ILE A 295 -2.46 -3.13 -4.70
N LYS A 296 -2.24 -4.34 -5.21
CA LYS A 296 -0.99 -4.71 -5.88
C LYS A 296 -0.74 -3.88 -7.13
N SER A 297 -1.77 -3.64 -7.95
CA SER A 297 -1.68 -2.89 -9.20
C SER A 297 -1.37 -1.42 -8.94
N ASP A 298 -2.12 -0.77 -8.06
CA ASP A 298 -2.04 0.66 -7.81
C ASP A 298 -0.77 1.07 -7.09
N THR A 299 -0.32 0.25 -6.16
CA THR A 299 0.94 0.46 -5.44
C THR A 299 2.16 -0.04 -6.20
N LEU A 300 2.00 -0.60 -7.40
CA LEU A 300 3.08 -1.31 -8.14
C LEU A 300 3.83 -2.29 -7.22
N PHE A 301 3.07 -3.11 -6.50
CA PHE A 301 3.57 -4.01 -5.47
C PHE A 301 4.44 -3.31 -4.42
N PHE A 302 3.88 -2.23 -3.83
CA PHE A 302 4.49 -1.38 -2.80
C PHE A 302 5.74 -0.59 -3.23
N ASN A 303 6.00 -0.50 -4.52
CA ASN A 303 7.08 0.33 -5.07
C ASN A 303 6.65 1.79 -5.32
N ARG A 304 5.35 2.11 -5.20
CA ARG A 304 4.79 3.43 -5.46
C ARG A 304 3.74 3.78 -4.40
N HIS A 305 3.88 4.95 -3.75
CA HIS A 305 2.89 5.55 -2.85
C HIS A 305 2.18 4.58 -1.90
N ALA A 306 2.91 3.61 -1.37
CA ALA A 306 2.39 2.67 -0.40
C ALA A 306 2.82 3.06 1.02
N ASN A 307 1.94 2.85 1.98
CA ASN A 307 2.24 3.03 3.39
C ASN A 307 1.89 1.77 4.20
N ARG A 308 2.00 1.85 5.52
CA ARG A 308 1.77 0.71 6.42
C ARG A 308 0.34 0.16 6.30
N VAL A 309 -0.67 1.01 6.10
CA VAL A 309 -2.06 0.55 6.02
C VAL A 309 -2.33 -0.27 4.77
N ASP A 310 -1.64 0.00 3.66
CA ASP A 310 -1.74 -0.80 2.43
C ASP A 310 -1.17 -2.20 2.63
N ILE A 311 -0.04 -2.31 3.34
CA ILE A 311 0.57 -3.60 3.70
C ILE A 311 -0.35 -4.39 4.65
N GLU A 312 -0.95 -3.73 5.63
CA GLU A 312 -1.90 -4.34 6.55
C GLU A 312 -3.17 -4.82 5.83
N ALA A 313 -3.72 -4.03 4.90
CA ALA A 313 -4.85 -4.41 4.07
C ALA A 313 -4.52 -5.60 3.16
N PHE A 314 -3.36 -5.57 2.49
CA PHE A 314 -2.86 -6.67 1.68
C PHE A 314 -2.71 -7.95 2.49
N SER A 315 -2.06 -7.88 3.65
CA SER A 315 -1.85 -9.02 4.54
C SER A 315 -3.18 -9.64 5.04
N TYR A 316 -4.17 -8.79 5.29
CA TYR A 316 -5.51 -9.24 5.69
C TYR A 316 -6.25 -9.96 4.56
N LEU A 317 -6.20 -9.43 3.34
CA LEU A 317 -6.90 -9.98 2.18
C LEU A 317 -6.22 -11.23 1.60
N TYR A 318 -4.90 -11.35 1.75
CA TYR A 318 -4.10 -12.42 1.14
C TYR A 318 -4.61 -13.83 1.44
N PRO A 319 -4.92 -14.23 2.70
CA PRO A 319 -5.45 -15.56 3.00
C PRO A 319 -6.89 -15.80 2.52
N LEU A 320 -7.61 -14.74 2.13
CA LEU A 320 -8.98 -14.80 1.64
C LEU A 320 -9.07 -14.85 0.11
N ALA A 321 -7.97 -14.53 -0.59
CA ALA A 321 -7.93 -14.37 -2.03
C ALA A 321 -7.43 -15.62 -2.77
N ASP A 322 -7.87 -15.78 -4.03
CA ASP A 322 -7.34 -16.79 -4.95
C ASP A 322 -6.06 -16.31 -5.63
N ALA A 323 -4.91 -16.76 -5.12
CA ALA A 323 -3.61 -16.44 -5.68
C ALA A 323 -3.40 -16.98 -7.12
N ALA A 324 -4.08 -18.06 -7.49
CA ALA A 324 -4.01 -18.58 -8.86
C ALA A 324 -4.76 -17.68 -9.84
N MET A 325 -5.89 -17.11 -9.41
CA MET A 325 -6.65 -16.14 -10.17
C MET A 325 -5.84 -14.85 -10.36
N ILE A 326 -5.15 -14.37 -9.32
CA ILE A 326 -4.26 -13.19 -9.42
C ILE A 326 -3.18 -13.43 -10.48
N ARG A 327 -2.50 -14.57 -10.45
CA ARG A 327 -1.51 -14.92 -11.48
C ARG A 327 -2.10 -14.94 -12.91
N LYS A 328 -3.35 -15.37 -13.06
CA LYS A 328 -4.04 -15.32 -14.37
C LYS A 328 -4.32 -13.89 -14.81
N MET A 329 -4.66 -13.00 -13.88
CA MET A 329 -4.88 -11.58 -14.18
C MET A 329 -3.57 -10.88 -14.54
N GLU A 330 -2.49 -11.20 -13.86
CA GLU A 330 -1.14 -10.64 -14.11
C GLU A 330 -0.49 -11.22 -15.37
N GLY A 331 -0.78 -12.45 -15.69
CA GLY A 331 -0.21 -13.14 -16.82
C GLY A 331 -0.48 -12.32 -18.10
N ALA A 332 0.54 -11.61 -18.57
CA ALA A 332 0.53 -11.13 -19.93
C ALA A 332 0.44 -12.36 -20.82
N GLU A 333 -0.74 -12.65 -21.37
CA GLU A 333 -0.77 -13.47 -22.56
C GLU A 333 0.01 -12.69 -23.60
N ILE A 334 1.23 -13.14 -23.86
CA ILE A 334 2.02 -12.61 -24.94
C ILE A 334 1.31 -13.11 -26.20
N THR A 335 0.47 -12.27 -26.79
CA THR A 335 -0.16 -12.63 -28.05
C THR A 335 0.92 -12.76 -29.13
N PRO A 336 0.71 -13.56 -30.16
CA PRO A 336 1.65 -13.67 -31.27
C PRO A 336 2.07 -12.30 -31.82
N GLU A 337 1.12 -11.37 -31.94
CA GLU A 337 1.38 -10.02 -32.46
C GLU A 337 2.27 -9.19 -31.51
N ARG A 338 2.10 -9.35 -30.20
CA ARG A 338 2.99 -8.70 -29.20
C ARG A 338 4.39 -9.29 -29.24
N LEU A 339 4.48 -10.61 -29.40
CA LEU A 339 5.77 -11.29 -29.56
C LEU A 339 6.47 -10.84 -30.85
N ASP A 340 5.74 -10.76 -31.97
CA ASP A 340 6.26 -10.27 -33.23
C ASP A 340 6.79 -8.82 -33.10
N ALA A 341 6.08 -7.96 -32.39
CA ALA A 341 6.54 -6.59 -32.10
C ALA A 341 7.83 -6.57 -31.28
N VAL A 342 7.97 -7.45 -30.28
CA VAL A 342 9.21 -7.59 -29.50
C VAL A 342 10.36 -8.09 -30.38
N ILE A 343 10.12 -9.10 -31.22
CA ILE A 343 11.12 -9.63 -32.14
C ILE A 343 11.55 -8.55 -33.16
N ALA A 344 10.60 -7.83 -33.75
CA ALA A 344 10.89 -6.73 -34.68
C ALA A 344 11.71 -5.63 -34.02
N ALA A 345 11.40 -5.29 -32.76
CA ALA A 345 12.17 -4.33 -31.99
C ALA A 345 13.61 -4.80 -31.76
N ARG A 346 13.82 -6.10 -31.51
CA ARG A 346 15.18 -6.66 -31.35
C ARG A 346 16.00 -6.55 -32.63
N GLN A 347 15.39 -6.84 -33.75
CA GLN A 347 16.07 -6.82 -35.08
C GLN A 347 16.48 -5.41 -35.52
N ARG A 348 15.64 -4.41 -35.19
CA ARG A 348 15.82 -3.00 -35.62
C ARG A 348 16.44 -2.12 -34.52
N GLY A 349 16.47 -2.63 -33.27
CA GLY A 349 16.93 -1.88 -32.10
C GLY A 349 18.44 -1.75 -32.00
N ARG A 350 18.85 -0.72 -31.29
CA ARG A 350 20.24 -0.44 -30.89
C ARG A 350 20.31 -0.39 -29.37
N ILE A 351 21.40 -0.87 -28.83
CA ILE A 351 21.74 -0.73 -27.41
C ILE A 351 23.06 0.02 -27.34
N GLU A 352 23.07 1.16 -26.68
CA GLU A 352 24.26 1.95 -26.43
C GLU A 352 24.15 2.62 -25.06
N GLU A 353 25.22 2.61 -24.28
CA GLU A 353 25.30 3.23 -22.94
C GLU A 353 24.06 2.95 -22.02
N LYS A 354 23.59 1.69 -22.03
CA LYS A 354 22.41 1.26 -21.25
C LYS A 354 21.07 1.82 -21.74
N VAL A 355 21.05 2.37 -22.95
CA VAL A 355 19.84 2.83 -23.64
C VAL A 355 19.48 1.83 -24.73
N PHE A 356 18.29 1.28 -24.69
CA PHE A 356 17.68 0.55 -25.80
C PHE A 356 16.81 1.51 -26.61
N CYS A 357 17.02 1.60 -27.90
CA CYS A 357 16.22 2.42 -28.81
C CYS A 357 15.77 1.59 -30.02
N SER A 358 14.48 1.66 -30.41
CA SER A 358 13.97 0.92 -31.56
C SER A 358 12.81 1.62 -32.26
N PHE A 359 12.84 1.60 -33.58
CA PHE A 359 11.73 1.98 -34.45
C PHE A 359 10.96 0.75 -34.90
N LEU A 360 9.68 0.65 -34.61
CA LEU A 360 8.85 -0.52 -34.92
C LEU A 360 8.32 -0.52 -36.36
N GLY A 361 8.41 0.62 -37.09
CA GLY A 361 7.75 0.81 -38.39
C GLY A 361 6.29 1.24 -38.22
N ASP A 362 5.44 0.84 -39.18
CA ASP A 362 3.99 1.04 -39.07
C ASP A 362 3.43 0.07 -38.03
N VAL A 363 2.71 0.61 -37.04
CA VAL A 363 2.16 -0.13 -35.91
C VAL A 363 0.64 -0.06 -35.97
N ALA A 364 0.01 -1.22 -36.04
CA ALA A 364 -1.46 -1.33 -36.13
C ALA A 364 -2.16 -0.85 -34.86
N ARG A 365 -1.51 -1.01 -33.71
CA ARG A 365 -2.06 -0.68 -32.37
C ARG A 365 -1.03 0.09 -31.55
N GLU A 366 -1.43 1.27 -31.09
CA GLU A 366 -0.56 2.16 -30.33
C GLU A 366 -0.02 1.53 -29.02
N ASP A 367 -0.80 0.65 -28.37
CA ASP A 367 -0.44 -0.02 -27.13
C ASP A 367 0.78 -0.97 -27.25
N PHE A 368 1.18 -1.34 -28.47
CA PHE A 368 2.39 -2.14 -28.68
C PHE A 368 3.68 -1.35 -28.38
N ILE A 369 3.67 -0.05 -28.61
CA ILE A 369 4.86 0.80 -28.40
C ILE A 369 5.28 0.85 -26.93
N PRO A 370 4.40 1.23 -25.95
CA PRO A 370 4.75 1.16 -24.55
C PRO A 370 5.01 -0.27 -24.07
N TYR A 371 4.27 -1.25 -24.57
CA TYR A 371 4.49 -2.66 -24.20
C TYR A 371 5.92 -3.13 -24.51
N VAL A 372 6.41 -2.84 -25.71
CA VAL A 372 7.78 -3.17 -26.12
C VAL A 372 8.80 -2.39 -25.29
N ALA A 373 8.53 -1.12 -24.98
CA ALA A 373 9.41 -0.33 -24.12
C ALA A 373 9.55 -0.94 -22.72
N ASP A 374 8.42 -1.33 -22.10
CA ASP A 374 8.39 -1.97 -20.78
C ASP A 374 9.07 -3.36 -20.80
N PHE A 375 8.91 -4.12 -21.89
CA PHE A 375 9.59 -5.41 -22.08
C PHE A 375 11.12 -5.28 -22.09
N TYR A 376 11.64 -4.35 -22.89
CA TYR A 376 13.09 -4.18 -23.01
C TYR A 376 13.74 -3.50 -21.80
N LEU A 377 12.97 -2.80 -20.97
CA LEU A 377 13.47 -2.26 -19.71
C LEU A 377 13.81 -3.35 -18.69
N GLN A 378 13.31 -4.58 -18.87
CA GLN A 378 13.60 -5.73 -18.01
C GLN A 378 14.93 -6.42 -18.36
N LEU A 379 15.57 -6.04 -19.46
CA LEU A 379 16.88 -6.61 -19.82
C LEU A 379 17.96 -6.12 -18.86
N GLU A 380 18.89 -7.02 -18.53
CA GLU A 380 20.08 -6.70 -17.76
C GLU A 380 20.84 -5.55 -18.40
N ASP A 381 21.34 -4.62 -17.59
CA ASP A 381 22.07 -3.41 -18.00
C ASP A 381 21.27 -2.34 -18.75
N ILE A 382 20.00 -2.51 -19.07
CA ILE A 382 19.19 -1.46 -19.68
C ILE A 382 18.61 -0.55 -18.59
N GLN A 383 18.87 0.76 -18.71
CA GLN A 383 18.33 1.78 -17.80
C GLN A 383 17.29 2.69 -18.48
N TRP A 384 17.35 2.80 -19.80
CA TRP A 384 16.42 3.57 -20.61
C TRP A 384 15.95 2.76 -21.80
N THR A 385 14.67 2.86 -22.11
CA THR A 385 14.10 2.33 -23.35
C THR A 385 13.34 3.42 -24.07
N ILE A 386 13.57 3.53 -25.38
CA ILE A 386 12.88 4.46 -26.26
C ILE A 386 12.37 3.65 -27.45
N VAL A 387 11.07 3.42 -27.45
CA VAL A 387 10.41 2.67 -28.52
C VAL A 387 9.42 3.59 -29.22
N PHE A 388 9.43 3.58 -30.54
CA PHE A 388 8.56 4.43 -31.31
C PHE A 388 8.16 3.76 -32.62
N GLY A 389 7.03 4.22 -33.18
CA GLY A 389 6.46 3.70 -34.43
C GLY A 389 5.51 4.68 -35.01
N ILE A 390 5.06 4.39 -36.25
CA ILE A 390 4.06 5.17 -36.98
C ILE A 390 2.69 4.57 -36.66
N VAL A 391 1.81 5.39 -36.08
CA VAL A 391 0.40 5.07 -35.86
C VAL A 391 -0.41 6.09 -36.63
N HIS A 392 -1.16 5.66 -37.64
CA HIS A 392 -1.78 6.51 -38.64
C HIS A 392 -0.72 7.44 -39.25
N ASP A 393 -0.90 8.76 -39.18
CA ASP A 393 0.03 9.75 -39.75
C ASP A 393 0.94 10.39 -38.69
N SER A 394 1.12 9.76 -37.53
CA SER A 394 1.89 10.29 -36.42
C SER A 394 2.97 9.32 -35.94
N LEU A 395 4.14 9.84 -35.66
CA LEU A 395 5.17 9.13 -34.93
C LEU A 395 4.82 9.16 -33.45
N VAL A 396 4.53 8.00 -32.90
CA VAL A 396 4.24 7.82 -31.46
C VAL A 396 5.48 7.21 -30.81
N MET A 397 5.90 7.80 -29.71
CA MET A 397 7.09 7.40 -28.93
C MET A 397 6.73 7.15 -27.49
N SER A 398 7.24 6.06 -26.93
CA SER A 398 7.21 5.75 -25.52
C SER A 398 8.62 5.70 -24.96
N VAL A 399 8.84 6.40 -23.87
CA VAL A 399 10.11 6.41 -23.15
C VAL A 399 9.87 5.84 -21.76
N ARG A 400 10.76 4.93 -21.33
CA ARG A 400 10.79 4.35 -19.99
C ARG A 400 12.17 4.43 -19.41
N ASN A 401 12.27 4.57 -18.09
CA ASN A 401 13.53 4.42 -17.37
C ASN A 401 13.29 3.90 -15.94
N LEU A 402 14.35 3.46 -15.29
CA LEU A 402 14.30 2.92 -13.92
C LEU A 402 14.11 3.99 -12.83
N GLY A 403 13.95 5.27 -13.18
CA GLY A 403 13.70 6.36 -12.22
C GLY A 403 14.95 6.90 -11.52
N TYR A 404 16.10 6.25 -11.64
CA TYR A 404 17.35 6.64 -10.96
C TYR A 404 18.17 7.68 -11.72
N SER A 405 17.88 7.86 -13.01
CA SER A 405 18.58 8.77 -13.89
C SER A 405 17.77 10.04 -14.20
N ARG A 406 17.96 10.63 -15.34
CA ARG A 406 17.27 11.84 -15.80
C ARG A 406 15.77 11.64 -16.05
N ASN A 407 15.03 12.75 -16.12
CA ASN A 407 13.60 12.78 -16.26
C ASN A 407 13.19 12.51 -17.73
N ALA A 408 12.43 11.42 -17.97
CA ALA A 408 11.94 11.05 -19.30
C ALA A 408 11.00 12.13 -19.91
N GLY A 409 10.18 12.76 -19.07
CA GLY A 409 9.30 13.85 -19.48
C GLY A 409 10.05 15.09 -19.98
N GLU A 410 11.20 15.40 -19.38
CA GLU A 410 12.08 16.49 -19.83
C GLU A 410 12.70 16.19 -21.20
N PHE A 411 13.16 14.95 -21.41
CA PHE A 411 13.68 14.51 -22.69
C PHE A 411 12.65 14.72 -23.82
N VAL A 412 11.44 14.18 -23.68
CA VAL A 412 10.46 14.30 -24.75
C VAL A 412 10.01 15.75 -24.94
N ARG A 413 9.85 16.53 -23.90
CA ARG A 413 9.51 17.96 -24.01
C ARG A 413 10.60 18.74 -24.73
N LYS A 414 11.87 18.51 -24.40
CA LYS A 414 12.99 19.21 -25.00
C LYS A 414 13.04 19.04 -26.53
N TYR A 415 12.88 17.82 -27.00
CA TYR A 415 13.10 17.53 -28.42
C TYR A 415 11.83 17.53 -29.27
N PHE A 416 10.66 17.26 -28.70
CA PHE A 416 9.45 16.98 -29.47
C PHE A 416 8.28 17.94 -29.18
N ASN A 417 8.27 18.66 -28.08
CA ASN A 417 7.12 19.52 -27.71
C ASN A 417 6.87 20.66 -28.71
N ALA A 418 7.89 21.14 -29.41
CA ALA A 418 7.75 22.20 -30.41
C ALA A 418 7.12 21.72 -31.74
N ILE A 419 7.02 20.40 -31.97
CA ILE A 419 6.53 19.81 -33.21
C ILE A 419 5.38 18.81 -33.00
N GLY A 420 4.95 18.64 -31.79
CA GLY A 420 3.87 17.70 -31.41
C GLY A 420 3.49 17.81 -29.94
N SER A 421 2.72 16.85 -29.46
CA SER A 421 2.41 16.72 -28.06
C SER A 421 3.46 15.84 -27.38
N ALA A 422 4.14 16.36 -26.34
CA ALA A 422 5.18 15.61 -25.61
C ALA A 422 5.15 15.92 -24.13
N GLY A 423 5.09 14.88 -23.29
CA GLY A 423 5.05 15.03 -21.84
C GLY A 423 5.19 13.70 -21.10
N GLY A 424 5.19 13.79 -19.79
CA GLY A 424 5.32 12.64 -18.91
C GLY A 424 6.01 12.98 -17.59
N HIS A 425 6.28 11.93 -16.84
CA HIS A 425 6.91 11.96 -15.51
C HIS A 425 8.38 11.53 -15.58
N ARG A 426 9.00 11.39 -14.42
CA ARG A 426 10.42 11.04 -14.32
C ARG A 426 10.75 9.69 -14.98
N ALA A 427 9.94 8.66 -14.71
CA ALA A 427 10.20 7.29 -15.15
C ALA A 427 9.54 6.94 -16.50
N MET A 428 8.52 7.68 -16.93
CA MET A 428 7.78 7.39 -18.15
C MET A 428 7.34 8.66 -18.87
N ALA A 429 7.41 8.64 -20.21
CA ALA A 429 6.97 9.75 -21.03
C ALA A 429 6.48 9.27 -22.39
N LYS A 430 5.66 10.13 -23.03
CA LYS A 430 5.12 9.91 -24.37
C LYS A 430 5.32 11.14 -25.23
N ALA A 431 5.57 10.92 -26.50
CA ALA A 431 5.48 11.96 -27.52
C ALA A 431 4.62 11.47 -28.71
N VAL A 432 3.78 12.36 -29.21
CA VAL A 432 3.00 12.13 -30.44
C VAL A 432 3.29 13.29 -31.37
N VAL A 433 3.94 12.98 -32.51
CA VAL A 433 4.45 13.97 -33.45
C VAL A 433 3.89 13.67 -34.82
N PRO A 434 3.17 14.59 -35.49
CA PRO A 434 2.78 14.42 -36.87
C PRO A 434 4.00 14.11 -37.75
N LEU A 435 3.92 13.07 -38.57
CA LEU A 435 5.07 12.59 -39.36
C LEU A 435 5.64 13.68 -40.26
N ARG A 436 4.78 14.55 -40.82
CA ARG A 436 5.20 15.71 -41.57
C ARG A 436 6.05 16.68 -40.76
N ALA A 437 5.66 17.00 -39.54
CA ALA A 437 6.41 17.90 -38.68
C ALA A 437 7.75 17.30 -38.24
N PHE A 438 7.77 15.99 -37.98
CA PHE A 438 9.01 15.26 -37.71
C PHE A 438 9.99 15.35 -38.88
N ARG A 439 9.52 15.05 -40.09
CA ARG A 439 10.35 15.13 -41.33
C ARG A 439 10.86 16.55 -41.61
N THR A 440 10.07 17.56 -41.31
CA THR A 440 10.51 18.96 -41.47
C THR A 440 11.66 19.31 -40.55
N LYS A 441 11.66 18.79 -39.30
CA LYS A 441 12.68 19.09 -38.31
C LYS A 441 13.94 18.24 -38.45
N PHE A 442 13.79 16.94 -38.74
CA PHE A 442 14.90 15.98 -38.70
C PHE A 442 15.29 15.41 -40.05
N GLY A 443 14.57 15.75 -41.10
CA GLY A 443 14.79 15.24 -42.45
C GLY A 443 13.95 13.99 -42.76
N ASN A 444 14.03 13.54 -44.01
CA ASN A 444 13.35 12.31 -44.47
C ASN A 444 14.30 11.11 -44.29
N LEU A 445 14.39 10.63 -43.03
CA LEU A 445 15.29 9.57 -42.61
C LEU A 445 14.73 8.18 -42.96
N GLN A 446 15.62 7.24 -43.29
CA GLN A 446 15.28 5.82 -43.43
C GLN A 446 15.03 5.18 -42.05
N PRO A 447 14.38 4.01 -41.97
CA PRO A 447 14.06 3.37 -40.69
C PRO A 447 15.25 3.19 -39.72
N GLU A 448 16.41 2.81 -40.23
CA GLU A 448 17.65 2.63 -39.45
C GLU A 448 18.17 3.98 -38.97
N GLU A 449 18.17 4.99 -39.83
CA GLU A 449 18.59 6.36 -39.48
C GLU A 449 17.68 7.01 -38.45
N LEU A 450 16.39 6.65 -38.43
CA LEU A 450 15.44 7.10 -37.38
C LEU A 450 15.85 6.62 -36.01
N THR A 451 16.20 5.33 -35.87
CA THR A 451 16.65 4.74 -34.59
C THR A 451 17.95 5.41 -34.14
N ASP A 452 18.94 5.56 -35.03
CA ASP A 452 20.24 6.16 -34.72
C ASP A 452 20.07 7.64 -34.33
N LYS A 453 19.17 8.37 -35.02
CA LYS A 453 18.89 9.78 -34.70
C LYS A 453 18.28 9.96 -33.33
N VAL A 454 17.25 9.15 -32.99
CA VAL A 454 16.58 9.25 -31.69
C VAL A 454 17.51 8.80 -30.57
N LEU A 455 18.33 7.77 -30.80
CA LEU A 455 19.35 7.31 -29.84
C LEU A 455 20.39 8.40 -29.57
N SER A 456 20.92 9.04 -30.63
CA SER A 456 21.84 10.18 -30.47
C SER A 456 21.23 11.30 -29.62
N LEU A 457 19.98 11.69 -29.85
CA LEU A 457 19.29 12.70 -29.04
C LEU A 457 19.18 12.29 -27.56
N ALA A 458 18.98 11.00 -27.32
CA ALA A 458 18.91 10.47 -25.95
C ALA A 458 20.26 10.50 -25.25
N LEU A 459 21.31 10.07 -25.92
CA LEU A 459 22.69 10.11 -25.39
C LEU A 459 23.14 11.54 -25.12
N ASP A 460 22.90 12.46 -26.06
CA ASP A 460 23.18 13.89 -25.87
C ASP A 460 22.46 14.43 -24.61
N PHE A 461 21.17 14.08 -24.46
CA PHE A 461 20.41 14.48 -23.27
C PHE A 461 20.99 13.92 -21.98
N LEU A 462 21.41 12.67 -21.99
CA LEU A 462 21.97 12.00 -20.80
C LEU A 462 23.34 12.59 -20.41
N HIS A 463 24.16 12.99 -21.40
CA HIS A 463 25.52 13.54 -21.18
C HIS A 463 25.55 15.02 -20.78
N GLU A 464 24.51 15.81 -21.07
CA GLU A 464 24.53 17.27 -20.87
C GLU A 464 24.88 17.75 -19.45
N HIS A 465 24.85 16.89 -18.44
CA HIS A 465 25.19 17.23 -17.06
C HIS A 465 26.40 16.49 -16.50
N GLN A 466 27.06 15.66 -17.30
CA GLN A 466 28.32 15.03 -16.88
C GLN A 466 29.55 15.99 -17.04
N HIS A 467 29.39 17.10 -17.81
CA HIS A 467 30.46 18.10 -18.00
C HIS A 467 29.90 19.53 -17.87
N PRO A 468 29.82 20.12 -16.66
CA PRO A 468 29.45 21.52 -16.51
C PRO A 468 30.54 22.51 -17.01
N GLU A 469 31.73 22.05 -17.34
CA GLU A 469 32.90 22.93 -17.65
C GLU A 469 33.06 23.32 -19.13
N ARG A 470 32.22 22.85 -20.07
CA ARG A 470 32.43 23.20 -21.50
C ARG A 470 31.67 24.43 -22.01
N LYS A 471 31.03 25.22 -21.16
CA LYS A 471 30.33 26.47 -21.57
C LYS A 471 31.08 27.78 -21.38
N LEU A 472 32.36 27.77 -21.03
CA LEU A 472 33.14 29.00 -20.78
C LEU A 472 34.29 29.27 -21.74
N VAL A 473 34.23 28.75 -22.98
CA VAL A 473 35.17 29.23 -24.03
C VAL A 473 34.40 29.34 -25.35
N LYS A 474 33.76 30.48 -25.56
CA LYS A 474 33.56 31.21 -26.83
C LYS A 474 32.72 32.45 -26.54
N ALA A 475 33.36 33.51 -26.14
CA ALA A 475 32.97 34.87 -26.44
C ALA A 475 33.96 35.45 -27.42
#